data_1e5bc5c83bdbd07a5d8273bbe6dd9a64
#
_entry.id   1e5bc5c83bdbd07a5d8273bbe6dd9a64
#
_cell.length_a   1.000
_cell.length_b   1.000
_cell.length_c   1.000
_cell.angle_alpha   90.00
_cell.angle_beta   90.00
_cell.angle_gamma   90.00
#
_symmetry.space_group_name_H-M   'P 1'
#
loop_
_entity.id
_entity.type
_entity.pdbx_description
1 polymer ?
#
loop_
_entity_poly.entity_id
_entity_poly.type
_entity_poly.pdbx_seq_one_letter_code
_entity_poly.pdbx_strand_id
1 'polypeptide(L)'
;MNRTSIIIESLWYFFGGAIALFIAVQYGIPLLHQSYGVAPLIGWWLASGIVVFALFVGAILAARYRTKAQSLREVLLALNIRSISKTDTLWAFGGLLGVIVLTGIVVTIFDKLFSLNLLSQDSYASFLRMEKLKPSEYWLFLAWLPYFFFNIVGEELMWRGYLLPRQSATLGRYAWILNGLLWAIFHVGIGWRIAILLLPIEFIVPYVVQRRQNTWLGIIIHGLYNGSGFVMVALGVGS
;
A
#
# COMPACT_ATOMS: atom_id res chain seq x y z
N MET A 1 -20.59 16.88 -5.68
CA MET A 1 -20.74 15.41 -5.84
C MET A 1 -21.57 14.91 -4.67
N ASN A 2 -22.58 14.06 -4.87
CA ASN A 2 -23.38 13.54 -3.77
C ASN A 2 -22.66 12.38 -3.05
N ARG A 3 -23.10 12.02 -1.83
CA ARG A 3 -22.49 10.97 -1.02
C ARG A 3 -22.46 9.60 -1.73
N THR A 4 -23.55 9.25 -2.39
CA THR A 4 -23.69 7.98 -3.11
C THR A 4 -22.66 7.86 -4.24
N SER A 5 -22.44 8.93 -5.02
CA SER A 5 -21.48 8.93 -6.12
C SER A 5 -20.04 8.69 -5.67
N ILE A 6 -19.61 9.30 -4.55
CA ILE A 6 -18.23 9.10 -4.07
C ILE A 6 -18.03 7.70 -3.45
N ILE A 7 -19.07 7.17 -2.79
CA ILE A 7 -19.00 5.81 -2.24
C ILE A 7 -18.89 4.81 -3.40
N ILE A 8 -19.75 4.90 -4.41
CA ILE A 8 -19.71 4.01 -5.58
C ILE A 8 -18.36 4.11 -6.29
N GLU A 9 -17.84 5.32 -6.51
CA GLU A 9 -16.53 5.52 -7.12
C GLU A 9 -15.41 4.89 -6.27
N SER A 10 -15.44 5.08 -4.96
CA SER A 10 -14.47 4.46 -4.04
C SER A 10 -14.53 2.94 -4.09
N LEU A 11 -15.73 2.37 -4.04
CA LEU A 11 -15.92 0.92 -4.16
C LEU A 11 -15.37 0.40 -5.48
N TRP A 12 -15.65 1.09 -6.59
CA TRP A 12 -15.17 0.69 -7.91
C TRP A 12 -13.65 0.62 -7.98
N TYR A 13 -12.95 1.66 -7.51
CA TYR A 13 -11.49 1.67 -7.55
C TYR A 13 -10.86 0.66 -6.59
N PHE A 14 -11.34 0.57 -5.34
CA PHE A 14 -10.79 -0.36 -4.37
C PHE A 14 -11.10 -1.82 -4.69
N PHE A 15 -12.35 -2.15 -5.03
CA PHE A 15 -12.72 -3.53 -5.39
C PHE A 15 -12.15 -3.94 -6.75
N GLY A 16 -12.13 -3.04 -7.73
CA GLY A 16 -11.48 -3.30 -9.02
C GLY A 16 -9.99 -3.60 -8.84
N GLY A 17 -9.29 -2.80 -8.01
CA GLY A 17 -7.90 -3.05 -7.63
C GLY A 17 -7.72 -4.35 -6.85
N ALA A 18 -8.60 -4.65 -5.87
CA ALA A 18 -8.56 -5.88 -5.09
C ALA A 18 -8.75 -7.13 -5.97
N ILE A 19 -9.70 -7.09 -6.90
CA ILE A 19 -9.93 -8.18 -7.86
C ILE A 19 -8.70 -8.35 -8.77
N ALA A 20 -8.16 -7.26 -9.30
CA ALA A 20 -6.96 -7.30 -10.14
C ALA A 20 -5.77 -7.89 -9.37
N LEU A 21 -5.57 -7.46 -8.11
CA LEU A 21 -4.51 -7.98 -7.26
C LEU A 21 -4.73 -9.46 -6.93
N PHE A 22 -5.96 -9.87 -6.61
CA PHE A 22 -6.31 -11.28 -6.40
C PHE A 22 -5.99 -12.13 -7.64
N ILE A 23 -6.38 -11.67 -8.84
CA ILE A 23 -6.07 -12.37 -10.10
C ILE A 23 -4.56 -12.46 -10.32
N ALA A 24 -3.84 -11.36 -10.11
CA ALA A 24 -2.37 -11.33 -10.24
C ALA A 24 -1.70 -12.35 -9.31
N VAL A 25 -2.17 -12.44 -8.06
CA VAL A 25 -1.62 -13.33 -7.03
C VAL A 25 -2.00 -14.80 -7.29
N GLN A 26 -3.29 -15.08 -7.47
CA GLN A 26 -3.80 -16.46 -7.52
C GLN A 26 -3.56 -17.14 -8.86
N TYR A 27 -3.44 -16.38 -9.94
CA TYR A 27 -3.27 -16.91 -11.30
C TYR A 27 -1.98 -16.43 -11.97
N GLY A 28 -1.63 -15.13 -11.83
CA GLY A 28 -0.48 -14.56 -12.50
C GLY A 28 0.85 -15.14 -12.00
N ILE A 29 1.04 -15.26 -10.68
CA ILE A 29 2.26 -15.82 -10.08
C ILE A 29 2.41 -17.31 -10.45
N PRO A 30 1.41 -18.19 -10.27
CA PRO A 30 1.49 -19.58 -10.71
C PRO A 30 1.78 -19.73 -12.21
N LEU A 31 1.13 -18.93 -13.06
CA LEU A 31 1.38 -18.95 -14.49
C LEU A 31 2.84 -18.61 -14.83
N LEU A 32 3.40 -17.55 -14.24
CA LEU A 32 4.80 -17.18 -14.45
C LEU A 32 5.76 -18.26 -13.95
N HIS A 33 5.45 -18.85 -12.80
CA HIS A 33 6.28 -19.92 -12.24
C HIS A 33 6.23 -21.20 -13.06
N GLN A 34 5.04 -21.70 -13.39
CA GLN A 34 4.84 -22.99 -14.08
C GLN A 34 5.23 -22.94 -15.55
N SER A 35 4.90 -21.84 -16.25
CA SER A 35 5.14 -21.75 -17.70
C SER A 35 6.50 -21.21 -18.07
N TYR A 36 7.13 -20.41 -17.19
CA TYR A 36 8.38 -19.69 -17.51
C TYR A 36 9.49 -19.90 -16.46
N GLY A 37 9.26 -20.70 -15.42
CA GLY A 37 10.24 -20.96 -14.37
C GLY A 37 10.60 -19.73 -13.51
N VAL A 38 9.79 -18.69 -13.52
CA VAL A 38 10.04 -17.46 -12.75
C VAL A 38 9.93 -17.76 -11.26
N ALA A 39 10.92 -17.34 -10.48
CA ALA A 39 10.88 -17.49 -9.02
C ALA A 39 9.64 -16.77 -8.44
N PRO A 40 8.92 -17.37 -7.46
CA PRO A 40 7.66 -16.82 -6.94
C PRO A 40 7.75 -15.36 -6.47
N LEU A 41 8.85 -14.97 -5.82
CA LEU A 41 9.10 -13.59 -5.38
C LEU A 41 9.17 -12.61 -6.57
N ILE A 42 9.88 -12.98 -7.63
CA ILE A 42 9.94 -12.17 -8.86
C ILE A 42 8.57 -12.16 -9.56
N GLY A 43 7.89 -13.30 -9.58
CA GLY A 43 6.52 -13.42 -10.09
C GLY A 43 5.57 -12.48 -9.37
N TRP A 44 5.72 -12.33 -8.03
CA TRP A 44 4.99 -11.35 -7.25
C TRP A 44 5.25 -9.91 -7.73
N TRP A 45 6.51 -9.51 -7.87
CA TRP A 45 6.85 -8.14 -8.32
C TRP A 45 6.35 -7.84 -9.72
N LEU A 46 6.39 -8.82 -10.62
CA LEU A 46 5.91 -8.67 -11.99
C LEU A 46 4.37 -8.61 -12.05
N ALA A 47 3.68 -9.59 -11.48
CA ALA A 47 2.24 -9.71 -11.59
C ALA A 47 1.51 -8.60 -10.81
N SER A 48 1.87 -8.38 -9.53
CA SER A 48 1.29 -7.29 -8.75
C SER A 48 1.82 -5.91 -9.17
N GLY A 49 3.04 -5.86 -9.71
CA GLY A 49 3.62 -4.64 -10.27
C GLY A 49 2.77 -4.03 -11.38
N ILE A 50 2.16 -4.84 -12.22
CA ILE A 50 1.19 -4.37 -13.24
C ILE A 50 0.00 -3.67 -12.59
N VAL A 51 -0.53 -4.23 -11.50
CA VAL A 51 -1.68 -3.67 -10.78
C VAL A 51 -1.33 -2.32 -10.17
N VAL A 52 -0.21 -2.24 -9.44
CA VAL A 52 0.18 -0.98 -8.77
C VAL A 52 0.65 0.08 -9.77
N PHE A 53 1.24 -0.32 -10.91
CA PHE A 53 1.51 0.57 -12.03
C PHE A 53 0.22 1.12 -12.64
N ALA A 54 -0.81 0.27 -12.79
CA ALA A 54 -2.13 0.72 -13.28
C ALA A 54 -2.78 1.70 -12.29
N LEU A 55 -2.63 1.51 -10.98
CA LEU A 55 -3.07 2.47 -9.96
C LEU A 55 -2.33 3.80 -10.09
N PHE A 56 -1.00 3.77 -10.29
CA PHE A 56 -0.19 4.97 -10.51
C PHE A 56 -0.67 5.78 -11.72
N VAL A 57 -0.77 5.12 -12.88
CA VAL A 57 -1.24 5.75 -14.11
C VAL A 57 -2.69 6.22 -13.97
N GLY A 58 -3.54 5.37 -13.40
CA GLY A 58 -4.96 5.68 -13.15
C GLY A 58 -5.16 6.92 -12.28
N ALA A 59 -4.36 7.08 -11.21
CA ALA A 59 -4.42 8.27 -10.35
C ALA A 59 -4.07 9.55 -11.11
N ILE A 60 -3.00 9.51 -11.90
CA ILE A 60 -2.56 10.66 -12.73
C ILE A 60 -3.62 11.02 -13.76
N LEU A 61 -4.14 10.03 -14.49
CA LEU A 61 -5.15 10.25 -15.53
C LEU A 61 -6.48 10.75 -14.93
N ALA A 62 -6.92 10.17 -13.81
CA ALA A 62 -8.13 10.59 -13.12
C ALA A 62 -8.01 12.02 -12.58
N ALA A 63 -6.88 12.36 -11.96
CA ALA A 63 -6.62 13.72 -11.49
C ALA A 63 -6.60 14.72 -12.66
N ARG A 64 -5.87 14.41 -13.73
CA ARG A 64 -5.77 15.26 -14.93
C ARG A 64 -7.13 15.48 -15.59
N TYR A 65 -7.89 14.42 -15.80
CA TYR A 65 -9.21 14.50 -16.43
C TYR A 65 -10.18 15.37 -15.61
N ARG A 66 -10.20 15.16 -14.29
CA ARG A 66 -11.13 15.87 -13.41
C ARG A 66 -10.82 17.34 -13.21
N THR A 67 -9.54 17.68 -13.09
CA THR A 67 -9.11 19.07 -12.83
C THR A 67 -8.81 19.82 -14.11
N LYS A 68 -8.82 19.15 -15.28
CA LYS A 68 -8.38 19.70 -16.56
C LYS A 68 -6.94 20.23 -16.52
N ALA A 69 -6.11 19.63 -15.66
CA ALA A 69 -4.72 20.04 -15.46
C ALA A 69 -3.93 19.96 -16.76
N GLN A 70 -3.21 21.03 -17.09
CA GLN A 70 -2.41 21.14 -18.31
C GLN A 70 -0.93 20.84 -18.07
N SER A 71 -0.48 20.87 -16.84
CA SER A 71 0.90 20.62 -16.45
C SER A 71 1.02 19.51 -15.39
N LEU A 72 2.20 18.87 -15.33
CA LEU A 72 2.52 17.90 -14.29
C LEU A 72 2.38 18.51 -12.88
N ARG A 73 2.81 19.78 -12.72
CA ARG A 73 2.68 20.50 -11.45
C ARG A 73 1.23 20.58 -10.99
N GLU A 74 0.30 20.89 -11.89
CA GLU A 74 -1.12 20.96 -11.56
C GLU A 74 -1.69 19.57 -11.20
N VAL A 75 -1.27 18.51 -11.90
CA VAL A 75 -1.65 17.14 -11.56
C VAL A 75 -1.16 16.77 -10.16
N LEU A 76 0.11 17.06 -9.84
CA LEU A 76 0.66 16.77 -8.51
C LEU A 76 -0.06 17.55 -7.40
N LEU A 77 -0.40 18.81 -7.64
CA LEU A 77 -1.18 19.60 -6.68
C LEU A 77 -2.60 19.04 -6.51
N ALA A 78 -3.23 18.58 -7.60
CA ALA A 78 -4.54 17.91 -7.56
C ALA A 78 -4.52 16.59 -6.78
N LEU A 79 -3.37 15.92 -6.72
CA LEU A 79 -3.11 14.72 -5.92
C LEU A 79 -2.57 15.06 -4.51
N ASN A 80 -2.71 16.30 -4.05
CA ASN A 80 -2.22 16.77 -2.76
C ASN A 80 -0.71 16.51 -2.51
N ILE A 81 0.08 16.47 -3.57
CA ILE A 81 1.54 16.47 -3.47
C ILE A 81 1.98 17.92 -3.26
N ARG A 82 2.40 18.24 -2.04
CA ARG A 82 2.76 19.60 -1.60
C ARG A 82 4.12 19.61 -0.94
N SER A 83 4.71 20.80 -0.74
CA SER A 83 5.94 20.93 0.04
C SER A 83 5.75 20.41 1.47
N ILE A 84 6.78 19.74 1.98
CA ILE A 84 6.77 19.17 3.33
C ILE A 84 7.24 20.24 4.32
N SER A 85 6.43 20.53 5.33
CA SER A 85 6.78 21.41 6.44
C SER A 85 7.42 20.62 7.60
N LYS A 86 8.07 21.33 8.55
CA LYS A 86 8.58 20.71 9.79
C LYS A 86 7.46 19.95 10.54
N THR A 87 6.26 20.51 10.59
CA THR A 87 5.09 19.85 11.20
C THR A 87 4.71 18.59 10.44
N ASP A 88 4.76 18.59 9.10
CA ASP A 88 4.52 17.39 8.29
C ASP A 88 5.52 16.29 8.60
N THR A 89 6.80 16.64 8.74
CA THR A 89 7.85 15.70 9.13
C THR A 89 7.54 15.05 10.49
N LEU A 90 7.14 15.84 11.49
CA LEU A 90 6.75 15.32 12.81
C LEU A 90 5.53 14.39 12.71
N TRP A 91 4.52 14.72 11.89
CA TRP A 91 3.37 13.86 11.68
C TRP A 91 3.74 12.56 10.95
N ALA A 92 4.66 12.59 10.00
CA ALA A 92 5.13 11.40 9.30
C ALA A 92 5.87 10.45 10.25
N PHE A 93 6.81 10.95 11.04
CA PHE A 93 7.53 10.12 12.03
C PHE A 93 6.63 9.64 13.17
N GLY A 94 5.74 10.50 13.68
CA GLY A 94 4.74 10.10 14.69
C GLY A 94 3.78 9.04 14.15
N GLY A 95 3.35 9.17 12.89
CA GLY A 95 2.53 8.18 12.21
C GLY A 95 3.26 6.84 12.04
N LEU A 96 4.52 6.86 11.59
CA LEU A 96 5.35 5.66 11.47
C LEU A 96 5.53 4.96 12.82
N LEU A 97 5.86 5.71 13.87
CA LEU A 97 5.97 5.16 15.22
C LEU A 97 4.64 4.55 15.69
N GLY A 98 3.53 5.24 15.42
CA GLY A 98 2.18 4.73 15.70
C GLY A 98 1.90 3.41 14.98
N VAL A 99 2.26 3.31 13.69
CA VAL A 99 2.13 2.06 12.92
C VAL A 99 2.92 0.94 13.59
N ILE A 100 4.20 1.17 13.91
CA ILE A 100 5.08 0.15 14.52
C ILE A 100 4.50 -0.33 15.85
N VAL A 101 4.13 0.60 16.74
CA VAL A 101 3.60 0.27 18.07
C VAL A 101 2.27 -0.50 17.96
N LEU A 102 1.34 -0.02 17.13
CA LEU A 102 0.04 -0.68 16.97
C LEU A 102 0.16 -2.02 16.26
N THR A 103 1.11 -2.19 15.33
CA THR A 103 1.41 -3.50 14.73
C THR A 103 1.88 -4.49 15.80
N GLY A 104 2.79 -4.08 16.67
CA GLY A 104 3.22 -4.91 17.81
C GLY A 104 2.05 -5.31 18.74
N ILE A 105 1.13 -4.39 18.98
CA ILE A 105 -0.08 -4.67 19.78
C ILE A 105 -1.00 -5.66 19.04
N VAL A 106 -1.28 -5.45 17.74
CA VAL A 106 -2.10 -6.33 16.93
C VAL A 106 -1.51 -7.74 16.91
N VAL A 107 -0.21 -7.87 16.61
CA VAL A 107 0.49 -9.16 16.64
C VAL A 107 0.33 -9.83 18.00
N THR A 108 0.62 -9.12 19.09
CA THR A 108 0.52 -9.68 20.44
C THR A 108 -0.89 -10.16 20.79
N ILE A 109 -1.91 -9.38 20.44
CA ILE A 109 -3.31 -9.74 20.72
C ILE A 109 -3.71 -10.97 19.90
N PHE A 110 -3.49 -10.94 18.60
CA PHE A 110 -3.95 -12.01 17.71
C PHE A 110 -3.17 -13.32 17.91
N ASP A 111 -1.87 -13.24 18.22
CA ASP A 111 -1.08 -14.43 18.51
C ASP A 111 -1.46 -15.06 19.85
N LYS A 112 -1.72 -14.24 20.90
CA LYS A 112 -2.13 -14.75 22.21
C LYS A 112 -3.56 -15.28 22.24
N LEU A 113 -4.51 -14.61 21.57
CA LEU A 113 -5.93 -14.99 21.63
C LEU A 113 -6.30 -16.07 20.61
N PHE A 114 -5.64 -16.08 19.46
CA PHE A 114 -6.03 -16.91 18.33
C PHE A 114 -4.92 -17.81 17.80
N SER A 115 -3.71 -17.76 18.38
CA SER A 115 -2.53 -18.54 17.97
C SER A 115 -2.20 -18.40 16.48
N LEU A 116 -2.35 -17.20 15.93
CA LEU A 116 -2.21 -16.97 14.49
C LEU A 116 -0.76 -16.94 14.02
N ASN A 117 0.21 -16.67 14.91
CA ASN A 117 1.63 -16.52 14.56
C ASN A 117 1.82 -15.56 13.37
N LEU A 118 1.28 -14.34 13.49
CA LEU A 118 1.18 -13.39 12.36
C LEU A 118 2.53 -13.04 11.73
N LEU A 119 3.63 -13.07 12.51
CA LEU A 119 4.98 -12.81 12.00
C LEU A 119 5.69 -14.04 11.44
N SER A 120 5.13 -15.23 11.61
CA SER A 120 5.74 -16.45 11.06
C SER A 120 5.67 -16.45 9.54
N GLN A 121 6.81 -16.75 8.91
CA GLN A 121 6.88 -16.91 7.45
C GLN A 121 5.90 -17.99 6.92
N ASP A 122 5.59 -19.01 7.73
CA ASP A 122 4.62 -20.04 7.38
C ASP A 122 3.18 -19.51 7.29
N SER A 123 2.92 -18.37 7.94
CA SER A 123 1.63 -17.68 7.87
C SER A 123 1.43 -16.93 6.55
N TYR A 124 2.49 -16.75 5.76
CA TYR A 124 2.45 -16.00 4.51
C TYR A 124 2.28 -16.92 3.32
N ALA A 125 1.71 -16.38 2.24
CA ALA A 125 1.70 -17.06 0.95
C ALA A 125 3.14 -17.32 0.48
N SER A 126 3.36 -18.44 -0.23
CA SER A 126 4.70 -18.90 -0.63
C SER A 126 5.53 -17.85 -1.38
N PHE A 127 4.87 -17.00 -2.16
CA PHE A 127 5.52 -15.92 -2.91
C PHE A 127 5.99 -14.72 -2.05
N LEU A 128 5.49 -14.61 -0.81
CA LEU A 128 5.93 -13.60 0.17
C LEU A 128 7.00 -14.14 1.12
N ARG A 129 7.22 -15.46 1.11
CA ARG A 129 8.26 -16.07 1.94
C ARG A 129 9.61 -15.75 1.32
N MET A 130 10.44 -15.10 2.10
CA MET A 130 11.76 -14.70 1.66
C MET A 130 12.77 -15.06 2.74
N GLU A 131 13.80 -15.79 2.34
CA GLU A 131 14.97 -16.04 3.18
C GLU A 131 15.98 -14.89 3.05
N LYS A 132 16.93 -14.86 3.98
CA LYS A 132 18.08 -13.97 3.88
C LYS A 132 18.77 -14.15 2.53
N LEU A 133 18.98 -13.03 1.82
CA LEU A 133 19.67 -13.05 0.53
C LEU A 133 21.15 -13.39 0.69
N LYS A 134 21.64 -14.24 -0.20
CA LYS A 134 23.08 -14.47 -0.38
C LYS A 134 23.71 -13.27 -1.10
N PRO A 135 25.02 -13.02 -0.95
CA PRO A 135 25.69 -11.93 -1.67
C PRO A 135 25.47 -11.96 -3.19
N SER A 136 25.39 -13.15 -3.81
CA SER A 136 25.09 -13.34 -5.22
C SER A 136 23.66 -12.93 -5.63
N GLU A 137 22.76 -12.73 -4.66
CA GLU A 137 21.36 -12.39 -4.87
C GLU A 137 21.06 -10.91 -4.60
N TYR A 138 22.04 -10.10 -4.21
CA TYR A 138 21.85 -8.67 -3.90
C TYR A 138 21.36 -7.85 -5.09
N TRP A 139 21.49 -8.34 -6.32
CA TRP A 139 20.84 -7.74 -7.48
C TRP A 139 19.32 -7.67 -7.36
N LEU A 140 18.68 -8.51 -6.51
CA LEU A 140 17.25 -8.48 -6.23
C LEU A 140 16.82 -7.15 -5.60
N PHE A 141 17.70 -6.44 -4.88
CA PHE A 141 17.40 -5.09 -4.41
C PHE A 141 17.14 -4.13 -5.59
N LEU A 142 17.90 -4.24 -6.67
CA LEU A 142 17.70 -3.42 -7.86
C LEU A 142 16.43 -3.82 -8.61
N ALA A 143 16.13 -5.10 -8.71
CA ALA A 143 14.90 -5.59 -9.34
C ALA A 143 13.65 -5.24 -8.54
N TRP A 144 13.77 -5.15 -7.21
CA TRP A 144 12.68 -4.76 -6.32
C TRP A 144 12.33 -3.26 -6.39
N LEU A 145 13.30 -2.38 -6.63
CA LEU A 145 13.10 -0.93 -6.59
C LEU A 145 11.97 -0.41 -7.50
N PRO A 146 11.84 -0.81 -8.79
CA PRO A 146 10.72 -0.37 -9.62
C PRO A 146 9.37 -0.83 -9.06
N TYR A 147 9.27 -2.08 -8.61
CA TYR A 147 8.07 -2.60 -7.96
C TYR A 147 7.74 -1.78 -6.71
N PHE A 148 8.72 -1.57 -5.83
CA PHE A 148 8.56 -0.80 -4.60
C PHE A 148 8.09 0.62 -4.87
N PHE A 149 8.69 1.29 -5.86
CA PHE A 149 8.27 2.63 -6.26
C PHE A 149 6.79 2.67 -6.66
N PHE A 150 6.37 1.82 -7.59
CA PHE A 150 4.97 1.83 -8.05
C PHE A 150 4.01 1.32 -6.98
N ASN A 151 4.41 0.37 -6.16
CA ASN A 151 3.60 -0.11 -5.04
C ASN A 151 3.30 1.04 -4.07
N ILE A 152 4.33 1.71 -3.56
CA ILE A 152 4.12 2.79 -2.60
C ILE A 152 3.48 4.01 -3.25
N VAL A 153 4.09 4.54 -4.31
CA VAL A 153 3.62 5.79 -4.91
C VAL A 153 2.28 5.60 -5.64
N GLY A 154 2.09 4.48 -6.34
CA GLY A 154 0.85 4.20 -7.06
C GLY A 154 -0.34 4.09 -6.12
N GLU A 155 -0.20 3.34 -5.03
CA GLU A 155 -1.24 3.23 -4.01
C GLU A 155 -1.52 4.58 -3.34
N GLU A 156 -0.50 5.29 -2.88
CA GLU A 156 -0.71 6.55 -2.18
C GLU A 156 -1.32 7.62 -3.08
N LEU A 157 -0.91 7.72 -4.35
CA LEU A 157 -1.53 8.65 -5.28
C LEU A 157 -3.00 8.33 -5.54
N MET A 158 -3.35 7.05 -5.71
CA MET A 158 -4.74 6.64 -5.95
C MET A 158 -5.59 6.79 -4.69
N TRP A 159 -5.16 6.20 -3.57
CA TRP A 159 -5.98 6.12 -2.37
C TRP A 159 -6.00 7.44 -1.60
N ARG A 160 -4.85 8.11 -1.42
CA ARG A 160 -4.72 9.31 -0.58
C ARG A 160 -4.68 10.58 -1.40
N GLY A 161 -4.09 10.54 -2.59
CA GLY A 161 -4.03 11.70 -3.47
C GLY A 161 -5.35 11.97 -4.18
N TYR A 162 -5.96 10.94 -4.74
CA TYR A 162 -7.17 11.08 -5.56
C TYR A 162 -8.47 10.84 -4.79
N LEU A 163 -8.61 9.68 -4.11
CA LEU A 163 -9.90 9.32 -3.48
C LEU A 163 -10.13 9.99 -2.13
N LEU A 164 -9.17 9.99 -1.22
CA LEU A 164 -9.35 10.49 0.15
C LEU A 164 -9.79 11.97 0.22
N PRO A 165 -9.25 12.92 -0.56
CA PRO A 165 -9.73 14.30 -0.55
C PRO A 165 -11.20 14.42 -0.95
N ARG A 166 -11.64 13.58 -1.88
CA ARG A 166 -13.01 13.55 -2.39
C ARG A 166 -13.96 12.90 -1.39
N GLN A 167 -13.51 11.83 -0.74
CA GLN A 167 -14.21 11.24 0.40
C GLN A 167 -14.33 12.27 1.53
N SER A 168 -13.26 13.01 1.85
CA SER A 168 -13.24 14.02 2.90
C SER A 168 -14.20 15.19 2.64
N ALA A 169 -14.29 15.65 1.39
CA ALA A 169 -15.22 16.70 0.98
C ALA A 169 -16.70 16.28 1.16
N THR A 170 -16.98 14.98 1.13
CA THR A 170 -18.35 14.44 1.14
C THR A 170 -18.74 13.82 2.48
N LEU A 171 -17.81 13.10 3.13
CA LEU A 171 -18.01 12.35 4.38
C LEU A 171 -17.44 13.07 5.60
N GLY A 172 -16.72 14.19 5.38
CA GLY A 172 -16.14 14.99 6.43
C GLY A 172 -14.96 14.30 7.15
N ARG A 173 -14.85 14.58 8.45
CA ARG A 173 -13.69 14.19 9.28
C ARG A 173 -13.47 12.68 9.43
N TYR A 174 -14.42 11.85 9.08
CA TYR A 174 -14.36 10.40 9.23
C TYR A 174 -14.02 9.66 7.92
N ALA A 175 -13.73 10.38 6.84
CA ALA A 175 -13.43 9.77 5.55
C ALA A 175 -12.22 8.82 5.59
N TRP A 176 -11.23 9.09 6.45
CA TRP A 176 -10.08 8.21 6.67
C TRP A 176 -10.48 6.79 7.13
N ILE A 177 -11.60 6.65 7.87
CA ILE A 177 -12.09 5.34 8.30
C ILE A 177 -12.55 4.53 7.09
N LEU A 178 -13.38 5.12 6.22
CA LEU A 178 -13.81 4.46 4.98
C LEU A 178 -12.61 4.13 4.10
N ASN A 179 -11.67 5.05 3.94
CA ASN A 179 -10.48 4.84 3.12
C ASN A 179 -9.63 3.70 3.67
N GLY A 180 -9.42 3.63 4.99
CA GLY A 180 -8.69 2.55 5.66
C GLY A 180 -9.38 1.19 5.53
N LEU A 181 -10.70 1.13 5.77
CA LEU A 181 -11.47 -0.11 5.60
C LEU A 181 -11.40 -0.66 4.17
N LEU A 182 -11.53 0.21 3.17
CA LEU A 182 -11.44 -0.20 1.77
C LEU A 182 -10.02 -0.65 1.40
N TRP A 183 -9.00 -0.06 2.01
CA TRP A 183 -7.63 -0.49 1.82
C TRP A 183 -7.33 -1.84 2.49
N ALA A 184 -7.90 -2.10 3.66
CA ALA A 184 -7.85 -3.41 4.29
C ALA A 184 -8.48 -4.50 3.39
N ILE A 185 -9.64 -4.20 2.79
CA ILE A 185 -10.29 -5.11 1.84
C ILE A 185 -9.40 -5.34 0.60
N PHE A 186 -8.73 -4.31 0.09
CA PHE A 186 -7.78 -4.45 -1.03
C PHE A 186 -6.69 -5.50 -0.74
N HIS A 187 -6.18 -5.57 0.49
CA HIS A 187 -5.14 -6.51 0.89
C HIS A 187 -5.63 -7.94 1.20
N VAL A 188 -6.94 -8.15 1.39
CA VAL A 188 -7.47 -9.52 1.63
C VAL A 188 -7.12 -10.47 0.49
N GLY A 189 -7.02 -9.97 -0.74
CA GLY A 189 -6.63 -10.76 -1.92
C GLY A 189 -5.21 -11.35 -1.85
N ILE A 190 -4.31 -10.74 -1.07
CA ILE A 190 -2.95 -11.25 -0.81
C ILE A 190 -3.00 -12.35 0.26
N GLY A 191 -3.84 -12.17 1.28
CA GLY A 191 -4.01 -13.09 2.38
C GLY A 191 -4.60 -12.39 3.60
N TRP A 192 -5.61 -13.00 4.22
CA TRP A 192 -6.33 -12.40 5.35
C TRP A 192 -5.44 -12.12 6.59
N ARG A 193 -4.38 -12.92 6.81
CA ARG A 193 -3.42 -12.70 7.90
C ARG A 193 -2.58 -11.44 7.65
N ILE A 194 -2.17 -11.22 6.40
CA ILE A 194 -1.50 -9.99 5.97
C ILE A 194 -2.42 -8.78 6.16
N ALA A 195 -3.69 -8.88 5.77
CA ALA A 195 -4.66 -7.81 5.98
C ALA A 195 -4.80 -7.45 7.47
N ILE A 196 -4.81 -8.43 8.39
CA ILE A 196 -4.81 -8.17 9.84
C ILE A 196 -3.51 -7.48 10.28
N LEU A 197 -2.36 -7.96 9.82
CA LEU A 197 -1.05 -7.38 10.15
C LEU A 197 -0.93 -5.92 9.71
N LEU A 198 -1.54 -5.59 8.57
CA LEU A 198 -1.50 -4.24 7.98
C LEU A 198 -2.56 -3.27 8.56
N LEU A 199 -3.53 -3.72 9.36
CA LEU A 199 -4.57 -2.84 9.92
C LEU A 199 -4.02 -1.51 10.48
N PRO A 200 -2.92 -1.47 11.25
CA PRO A 200 -2.42 -0.22 11.79
C PRO A 200 -2.04 0.80 10.71
N ILE A 201 -1.32 0.39 9.67
CA ILE A 201 -0.91 1.29 8.60
C ILE A 201 -2.12 1.72 7.76
N GLU A 202 -3.08 0.82 7.54
CA GLU A 202 -4.30 1.06 6.77
C GLU A 202 -5.19 2.16 7.37
N PHE A 203 -5.13 2.36 8.68
CA PHE A 203 -5.88 3.43 9.36
C PHE A 203 -5.04 4.67 9.67
N ILE A 204 -3.78 4.50 10.07
CA ILE A 204 -2.91 5.64 10.42
C ILE A 204 -2.59 6.50 9.19
N VAL A 205 -2.22 5.88 8.07
CA VAL A 205 -1.85 6.62 6.86
C VAL A 205 -2.98 7.52 6.37
N PRO A 206 -4.20 7.04 6.10
CA PRO A 206 -5.28 7.93 5.68
C PRO A 206 -5.65 8.97 6.73
N TYR A 207 -5.55 8.65 8.04
CA TYR A 207 -5.77 9.64 9.10
C TYR A 207 -4.76 10.78 9.02
N VAL A 208 -3.45 10.47 8.97
CA VAL A 208 -2.37 11.46 8.89
C VAL A 208 -2.51 12.31 7.62
N VAL A 209 -2.71 11.67 6.46
CA VAL A 209 -2.87 12.38 5.18
C VAL A 209 -4.12 13.26 5.19
N GLN A 210 -5.24 12.79 5.73
CA GLN A 210 -6.45 13.61 5.84
C GLN A 210 -6.23 14.82 6.75
N ARG A 211 -5.52 14.66 7.86
CA ARG A 211 -5.22 15.75 8.79
C ARG A 211 -4.29 16.80 8.21
N ARG A 212 -3.31 16.37 7.43
CA ARG A 212 -2.26 17.24 6.91
C ARG A 212 -2.51 17.70 5.47
N GLN A 213 -3.44 17.07 4.75
CA GLN A 213 -3.74 17.36 3.34
C GLN A 213 -2.49 17.32 2.46
N ASN A 214 -1.61 16.33 2.71
CA ASN A 214 -0.36 16.15 2.00
C ASN A 214 -0.06 14.64 1.81
N THR A 215 -0.16 14.18 0.57
CA THR A 215 0.03 12.77 0.19
C THR A 215 1.46 12.28 0.40
N TRP A 216 2.47 13.20 0.43
CA TRP A 216 3.84 12.82 0.78
C TRP A 216 3.96 12.10 2.12
N LEU A 217 3.11 12.43 3.09
CA LEU A 217 3.17 11.78 4.41
C LEU A 217 2.78 10.31 4.31
N GLY A 218 1.80 9.99 3.48
CA GLY A 218 1.45 8.61 3.20
C GLY A 218 2.61 7.87 2.52
N ILE A 219 3.20 8.47 1.48
CA ILE A 219 4.35 7.90 0.76
C ILE A 219 5.51 7.63 1.73
N ILE A 220 5.81 8.56 2.64
CA ILE A 220 6.91 8.41 3.61
C ILE A 220 6.60 7.30 4.61
N ILE A 221 5.43 7.33 5.26
CA ILE A 221 5.06 6.31 6.27
C ILE A 221 5.02 4.93 5.64
N HIS A 222 4.30 4.78 4.53
CA HIS A 222 4.13 3.53 3.82
C HIS A 222 5.46 3.00 3.28
N GLY A 223 6.25 3.87 2.64
CA GLY A 223 7.55 3.51 2.09
C GLY A 223 8.55 3.08 3.15
N LEU A 224 8.65 3.81 4.27
CA LEU A 224 9.54 3.44 5.35
C LEU A 224 9.12 2.13 6.03
N TYR A 225 7.82 1.92 6.24
CA TYR A 225 7.31 0.70 6.88
C TYR A 225 7.56 -0.53 5.99
N ASN A 226 7.09 -0.52 4.74
CA ASN A 226 7.25 -1.66 3.83
C ASN A 226 8.71 -1.85 3.40
N GLY A 227 9.44 -0.76 3.13
CA GLY A 227 10.84 -0.82 2.73
C GLY A 227 11.74 -1.39 3.82
N SER A 228 11.57 -0.95 5.08
CA SER A 228 12.33 -1.51 6.19
C SER A 228 12.02 -2.99 6.41
N GLY A 229 10.76 -3.41 6.30
CA GLY A 229 10.36 -4.81 6.41
C GLY A 229 11.06 -5.69 5.37
N PHE A 230 11.06 -5.29 4.10
CA PHE A 230 11.76 -6.02 3.05
C PHE A 230 13.28 -6.09 3.30
N VAL A 231 13.90 -4.95 3.61
CA VAL A 231 15.35 -4.87 3.85
C VAL A 231 15.77 -5.73 5.06
N MET A 232 14.99 -5.69 6.15
CA MET A 232 15.29 -6.51 7.34
C MET A 232 15.28 -8.00 7.01
N VAL A 233 14.25 -8.50 6.33
CA VAL A 233 14.20 -9.91 5.92
C VAL A 233 15.33 -10.25 4.96
N ALA A 234 15.58 -9.40 3.94
CA ALA A 234 16.64 -9.61 2.95
C ALA A 234 18.04 -9.70 3.57
N LEU A 235 18.28 -8.96 4.65
CA LEU A 235 19.56 -8.99 5.37
C LEU A 235 19.60 -10.03 6.50
N GLY A 236 18.48 -10.70 6.79
CA GLY A 236 18.35 -11.68 7.89
C GLY A 236 18.37 -11.00 9.27
N VAL A 237 17.85 -9.80 9.36
CA VAL A 237 17.70 -9.09 10.65
C VAL A 237 16.38 -9.51 11.28
N GLY A 238 16.42 -10.18 12.43
CA GLY A 238 15.22 -10.63 13.16
C GLY A 238 14.66 -11.98 12.71
N SER A 239 15.40 -12.76 11.91
CA SER A 239 15.10 -14.17 11.58
C SER A 239 15.74 -15.12 12.57
#